data_ae1769ce5c4579f9bd46f8a13e9fc461
#
_entry.id   ae1769ce5c4579f9bd46f8a13e9fc461
#
_cell.length_a   1.000
_cell.length_b   1.000
_cell.length_c   1.000
_cell.angle_alpha   90.00
_cell.angle_beta   90.00
_cell.angle_gamma   90.00
#
_symmetry.space_group_name_H-M   'P 1'
#
loop_
_entity.id
_entity.type
_entity.pdbx_description
1 polymer ?
#
loop_
_entity_poly.entity_id
_entity_poly.type
_entity_poly.pdbx_seq_one_letter_code
_entity_poly.pdbx_strand_id
1 'polypeptide(L)'
;MVLEIRLSNFFSIKEEIILDLQAGNTHSKTANDLENNTFDYNGTKILKTVALYGANASGKSNIIKAIRFCCAMVFESQNHNENTLFSFSPFKFNGYPNKPSSIFIRFVINSVEYEYSFSLTKEQIVTE
;
A
#
# COMPACT_ATOMS: atom_id res chain seq x y z
N MET A 1 -3.80 12.41 3.69
CA MET A 1 -4.92 11.53 3.24
C MET A 1 -4.39 10.63 2.16
N VAL A 2 -4.55 9.31 2.29
CA VAL A 2 -4.12 8.34 1.28
C VAL A 2 -5.27 8.11 0.30
N LEU A 3 -4.97 8.08 -0.98
CA LEU A 3 -5.93 7.85 -2.07
C LEU A 3 -5.84 6.42 -2.59
N GLU A 4 -4.61 5.90 -2.76
CA GLU A 4 -4.35 4.61 -3.38
C GLU A 4 -3.04 4.02 -2.89
N ILE A 5 -2.99 2.70 -2.74
CA ILE A 5 -1.76 1.94 -2.48
C ILE A 5 -1.73 0.75 -3.46
N ARG A 6 -0.60 0.56 -4.12
CA ARG A 6 -0.34 -0.64 -4.93
C ARG A 6 0.85 -1.39 -4.36
N LEU A 7 0.75 -2.70 -4.34
CA LEU A 7 1.78 -3.60 -3.81
C LEU A 7 1.95 -4.78 -4.74
N SER A 8 3.18 -5.17 -5.06
CA SER A 8 3.46 -6.41 -5.78
C SER A 8 4.70 -7.11 -5.24
N ASN A 9 4.70 -8.42 -5.35
CA ASN A 9 5.80 -9.29 -4.92
C ASN A 9 6.19 -9.15 -3.42
N PHE A 10 5.20 -9.09 -2.52
CA PHE A 10 5.42 -9.06 -1.08
C PHE A 10 4.77 -10.24 -0.37
N PHE A 11 5.52 -11.02 0.38
CA PHE A 11 5.03 -12.14 1.20
C PHE A 11 4.18 -13.13 0.39
N SER A 12 2.85 -13.17 0.59
CA SER A 12 1.91 -13.98 -0.19
C SER A 12 1.29 -13.22 -1.39
N ILE A 13 1.62 -11.96 -1.56
CA ILE A 13 1.17 -11.13 -2.67
C ILE A 13 2.10 -11.41 -3.86
N LYS A 14 1.59 -12.06 -4.89
CA LYS A 14 2.33 -12.38 -6.10
C LYS A 14 2.22 -11.26 -7.13
N GLU A 15 1.03 -11.09 -7.65
CA GLU A 15 0.70 -10.05 -8.63
C GLU A 15 0.37 -8.72 -7.93
N GLU A 16 0.29 -7.65 -8.69
CA GLU A 16 -0.09 -6.36 -8.16
C GLU A 16 -1.50 -6.40 -7.55
N ILE A 17 -1.62 -5.88 -6.35
CA ILE A 17 -2.90 -5.56 -5.72
C ILE A 17 -3.03 -4.05 -5.59
N ILE A 18 -4.25 -3.56 -5.74
CA ILE A 18 -4.60 -2.15 -5.63
C ILE A 18 -5.58 -1.98 -4.48
N LEU A 19 -5.22 -1.15 -3.52
CA LEU A 19 -6.11 -0.64 -2.49
C LEU A 19 -6.51 0.77 -2.90
N ASP A 20 -7.63 0.90 -3.59
CA ASP A 20 -8.25 2.18 -3.92
C ASP A 20 -9.12 2.60 -2.75
N LEU A 21 -8.85 3.78 -2.19
CA LEU A 21 -9.59 4.34 -1.06
C LEU A 21 -10.72 5.28 -1.51
N GLN A 22 -10.97 5.41 -2.80
CA GLN A 22 -12.13 6.12 -3.29
C GLN A 22 -13.41 5.36 -2.95
N ALA A 23 -14.38 6.07 -2.41
CA ALA A 23 -15.68 5.48 -2.12
C ALA A 23 -16.41 5.17 -3.44
N GLY A 24 -16.80 3.90 -3.64
CA GLY A 24 -17.63 3.52 -4.76
C GLY A 24 -19.02 4.14 -4.69
N ASN A 25 -19.76 4.11 -5.80
CA ASN A 25 -21.16 4.52 -5.85
C ASN A 25 -22.01 3.52 -5.05
N THR A 26 -22.18 3.79 -3.76
CA THR A 26 -23.08 2.99 -2.92
C THR A 26 -24.47 3.59 -2.94
N HIS A 27 -25.46 2.82 -3.38
CA HIS A 27 -26.88 3.12 -3.20
C HIS A 27 -27.33 2.82 -1.75
N SER A 28 -26.51 3.19 -0.77
CA SER A 28 -26.87 3.02 0.64
C SER A 28 -27.99 3.98 1.01
N LYS A 29 -29.05 3.46 1.59
CA LYS A 29 -30.16 4.26 2.13
C LYS A 29 -29.77 5.07 3.37
N THR A 30 -28.57 4.88 3.90
CA THR A 30 -27.98 5.55 5.07
C THR A 30 -26.84 6.48 4.64
N ALA A 31 -27.16 7.48 3.82
CA ALA A 31 -26.17 8.47 3.35
C ALA A 31 -25.42 9.18 4.50
N ASN A 32 -26.03 9.34 5.66
CA ASN A 32 -25.43 10.02 6.82
C ASN A 32 -24.24 9.26 7.42
N ASP A 33 -24.18 7.93 7.31
CA ASP A 33 -23.09 7.14 7.87
C ASP A 33 -21.79 7.27 7.04
N LEU A 34 -21.91 7.55 5.74
CA LEU A 34 -20.76 7.74 4.86
C LEU A 34 -20.10 9.12 5.04
N GLU A 35 -20.84 10.16 5.38
CA GLU A 35 -20.27 11.50 5.56
C GLU A 35 -19.25 11.56 6.70
N ASN A 36 -19.52 10.86 7.80
CA ASN A 36 -18.59 10.79 8.93
C ASN A 36 -17.35 9.93 8.67
N ASN A 37 -17.43 8.98 7.72
CA ASN A 37 -16.40 7.99 7.42
C ASN A 37 -15.62 8.28 6.13
N THR A 38 -15.85 9.42 5.51
CA THR A 38 -15.15 9.88 4.31
C THR A 38 -14.56 11.26 4.48
N PHE A 39 -13.55 11.56 3.66
CA PHE A 39 -13.11 12.91 3.36
C PHE A 39 -13.63 13.30 1.98
N ASP A 40 -13.96 14.56 1.76
CA ASP A 40 -14.19 15.09 0.43
C ASP A 40 -12.88 15.64 -0.15
N TYR A 41 -12.54 15.19 -1.34
CA TYR A 41 -11.39 15.68 -2.09
C TYR A 41 -11.78 15.87 -3.55
N ASN A 42 -11.87 17.13 -3.99
CA ASN A 42 -12.26 17.52 -5.35
C ASN A 42 -13.58 16.86 -5.82
N GLY A 43 -14.57 16.75 -4.93
CA GLY A 43 -15.86 16.11 -5.24
C GLY A 43 -15.84 14.58 -5.23
N THR A 44 -14.71 13.96 -4.89
CA THR A 44 -14.57 12.52 -4.70
C THR A 44 -14.51 12.21 -3.21
N LYS A 45 -15.33 11.26 -2.76
CA LYS A 45 -15.32 10.81 -1.36
C LYS A 45 -14.21 9.77 -1.16
N ILE A 46 -13.33 10.02 -0.20
CA ILE A 46 -12.20 9.14 0.15
C ILE A 46 -12.47 8.50 1.50
N LEU A 47 -12.36 7.18 1.57
CA LEU A 47 -12.61 6.39 2.77
C LEU A 47 -11.54 6.66 3.85
N LYS A 48 -11.98 6.89 5.08
CA LYS A 48 -11.10 7.01 6.26
C LYS A 48 -10.60 5.66 6.76
N THR A 49 -11.36 4.60 6.46
CA THR A 49 -11.11 3.25 6.99
C THR A 49 -11.51 2.21 5.96
N VAL A 50 -10.69 1.17 5.83
CA VAL A 50 -10.97 -0.01 5.01
C VAL A 50 -10.84 -1.24 5.88
N ALA A 51 -11.83 -2.14 5.82
CA ALA A 51 -11.78 -3.43 6.47
C ALA A 51 -11.48 -4.55 5.48
N LEU A 52 -10.46 -5.36 5.77
CA LEU A 52 -10.07 -6.49 4.96
C LEU A 52 -10.69 -7.78 5.51
N TYR A 53 -11.55 -8.39 4.74
CA TYR A 53 -12.19 -9.68 5.07
C TYR A 53 -11.66 -10.82 4.19
N GLY A 54 -11.73 -12.03 4.68
CA GLY A 54 -11.33 -13.23 3.93
C GLY A 54 -11.01 -14.38 4.85
N ALA A 55 -10.87 -15.57 4.29
CA ALA A 55 -10.52 -16.80 5.02
C ALA A 55 -9.18 -16.67 5.75
N ASN A 56 -8.94 -17.55 6.73
CA ASN A 56 -7.63 -17.66 7.36
C ASN A 56 -6.57 -17.99 6.29
N ALA A 57 -5.36 -17.45 6.46
CA ALA A 57 -4.25 -17.58 5.52
C ALA A 57 -4.46 -16.92 4.12
N SER A 58 -5.52 -16.15 3.91
CA SER A 58 -5.77 -15.45 2.62
C SER A 58 -4.83 -14.27 2.32
N GLY A 59 -3.90 -13.96 3.22
CA GLY A 59 -2.91 -12.90 3.00
C GLY A 59 -3.25 -11.53 3.59
N LYS A 60 -4.39 -11.36 4.28
CA LYS A 60 -4.80 -10.07 4.90
C LYS A 60 -3.70 -9.41 5.72
N SER A 61 -3.09 -10.16 6.62
CA SER A 61 -1.99 -9.66 7.46
C SER A 61 -0.73 -9.31 6.66
N ASN A 62 -0.53 -9.93 5.51
CA ASN A 62 0.62 -9.65 4.66
C ASN A 62 0.47 -8.32 3.92
N ILE A 63 -0.75 -7.91 3.59
CA ILE A 63 -1.02 -6.56 3.08
C ILE A 63 -0.61 -5.51 4.11
N ILE A 64 -1.05 -5.67 5.37
CA ILE A 64 -0.71 -4.75 6.47
C ILE A 64 0.81 -4.73 6.72
N LYS A 65 1.47 -5.90 6.67
CA LYS A 65 2.93 -5.98 6.82
C LYS A 65 3.67 -5.27 5.68
N ALA A 66 3.21 -5.40 4.44
CA ALA A 66 3.80 -4.72 3.30
C ALA A 66 3.63 -3.19 3.41
N ILE A 67 2.46 -2.71 3.81
CA ILE A 67 2.22 -1.27 4.06
C ILE A 67 3.12 -0.76 5.19
N ARG A 68 3.21 -1.50 6.30
CA ARG A 68 4.10 -1.14 7.42
C ARG A 68 5.56 -1.08 6.98
N PHE A 69 6.01 -2.03 6.18
CA PHE A 69 7.35 -2.03 5.61
C PHE A 69 7.60 -0.78 4.75
N CYS A 70 6.62 -0.42 3.89
CA CYS A 70 6.69 0.80 3.10
C CYS A 70 6.87 2.05 3.98
N CYS A 71 6.05 2.19 5.02
CA CYS A 71 6.17 3.30 5.96
C CYS A 71 7.56 3.33 6.62
N ALA A 72 8.07 2.18 7.07
CA ALA A 72 9.40 2.10 7.66
C ALA A 72 10.48 2.54 6.68
N MET A 73 10.41 2.10 5.41
CA MET A 73 11.35 2.51 4.37
C MET A 73 11.36 4.04 4.18
N VAL A 74 10.20 4.68 4.13
CA VAL A 74 10.10 6.14 3.98
C VAL A 74 10.66 6.88 5.18
N PHE A 75 10.36 6.43 6.40
CA PHE A 75 10.76 7.13 7.63
C PHE A 75 12.21 6.85 8.05
N GLU A 76 12.72 5.66 7.74
CA GLU A 76 14.02 5.18 8.24
C GLU A 76 15.10 5.15 7.14
N SER A 77 14.78 5.52 5.89
CA SER A 77 15.71 5.47 4.76
C SER A 77 17.03 6.19 5.03
N GLN A 78 16.99 7.28 5.78
CA GLN A 78 18.18 8.05 6.17
C GLN A 78 19.17 7.27 7.05
N ASN A 79 18.72 6.21 7.73
CA ASN A 79 19.52 5.37 8.60
C ASN A 79 20.05 4.11 7.89
N HIS A 80 19.69 3.90 6.63
CA HIS A 80 20.13 2.74 5.87
C HIS A 80 21.53 2.98 5.30
N ASN A 81 22.44 2.04 5.57
CA ASN A 81 23.79 2.01 5.00
C ASN A 81 23.81 1.05 3.80
N GLU A 82 24.86 1.12 2.98
CA GLU A 82 25.04 0.27 1.79
C GLU A 82 24.94 -1.24 2.06
N ASN A 83 25.13 -1.68 3.29
CA ASN A 83 25.06 -3.09 3.71
C ASN A 83 23.75 -3.42 4.45
N THR A 84 22.75 -2.54 4.46
CA THR A 84 21.50 -2.79 5.17
C THR A 84 20.67 -3.79 4.37
N LEU A 85 20.40 -4.96 4.94
CA LEU A 85 19.46 -5.93 4.38
C LEU A 85 18.04 -5.56 4.76
N PHE A 86 17.17 -5.44 3.77
CA PHE A 86 15.77 -5.10 4.00
C PHE A 86 14.98 -6.29 4.57
N SER A 87 14.32 -6.06 5.70
CA SER A 87 13.57 -7.09 6.42
C SER A 87 12.19 -7.33 5.83
N PHE A 88 12.15 -7.88 4.62
CA PHE A 88 10.92 -8.35 4.00
C PHE A 88 11.16 -9.65 3.24
N SER A 89 10.09 -10.27 2.73
CA SER A 89 10.19 -11.46 1.88
C SER A 89 9.41 -11.23 0.59
N PRO A 90 10.04 -11.38 -0.59
CA PRO A 90 9.30 -11.45 -1.84
C PRO A 90 8.45 -12.73 -1.87
N PHE A 91 7.53 -12.83 -2.82
CA PHE A 91 6.75 -14.04 -3.05
C PHE A 91 7.67 -15.23 -3.39
N LYS A 92 7.46 -16.38 -2.71
CA LYS A 92 8.48 -17.45 -2.65
C LYS A 92 8.56 -18.37 -3.88
N PHE A 93 7.58 -18.32 -4.78
CA PHE A 93 7.45 -19.30 -5.87
C PHE A 93 7.65 -18.69 -7.25
N ASN A 94 7.83 -19.53 -8.28
CA ASN A 94 7.82 -19.18 -9.69
C ASN A 94 8.82 -18.06 -10.09
N GLY A 95 10.02 -18.06 -9.52
CA GLY A 95 11.07 -17.09 -9.85
C GLY A 95 10.86 -15.68 -9.29
N TYR A 96 9.79 -15.45 -8.53
CA TYR A 96 9.51 -14.15 -7.88
C TYR A 96 10.54 -13.73 -6.82
N PRO A 97 11.23 -14.66 -6.11
CA PRO A 97 12.31 -14.27 -5.19
C PRO A 97 13.41 -13.43 -5.82
N ASN A 98 13.62 -13.57 -7.13
CA ASN A 98 14.64 -12.85 -7.90
C ASN A 98 14.10 -11.59 -8.61
N LYS A 99 12.81 -11.30 -8.45
CA LYS A 99 12.19 -10.11 -9.00
C LYS A 99 12.10 -9.02 -7.93
N PRO A 100 12.17 -7.74 -8.32
CA PRO A 100 11.92 -6.66 -7.38
C PRO A 100 10.50 -6.72 -6.80
N SER A 101 10.36 -6.33 -5.55
CA SER A 101 9.07 -6.00 -4.96
C SER A 101 8.80 -4.53 -5.20
N SER A 102 7.57 -4.14 -5.51
CA SER A 102 7.23 -2.77 -5.82
C SER A 102 6.09 -2.24 -4.95
N ILE A 103 6.20 -0.98 -4.64
CA ILE A 103 5.21 -0.20 -3.89
C ILE A 103 4.94 1.09 -4.64
N PHE A 104 3.69 1.47 -4.69
CA PHE A 104 3.22 2.78 -5.11
C PHE A 104 2.21 3.29 -4.10
N ILE A 105 2.30 4.56 -3.75
CA ILE A 105 1.34 5.25 -2.89
C ILE A 105 0.99 6.60 -3.48
N ARG A 106 -0.30 6.91 -3.53
CA ARG A 106 -0.83 8.21 -3.91
C ARG A 106 -1.55 8.83 -2.72
N PHE A 107 -1.20 10.04 -2.37
CA PHE A 107 -1.71 10.69 -1.17
C PHE A 107 -1.77 12.22 -1.33
N VAL A 108 -2.54 12.86 -0.45
CA VAL A 108 -2.71 14.32 -0.42
C VAL A 108 -2.23 14.89 0.91
N ILE A 109 -1.40 15.93 0.84
CA ILE A 109 -0.98 16.76 1.98
C ILE A 109 -1.19 18.22 1.61
N ASN A 110 -1.86 18.99 2.45
CA ASN A 110 -2.12 20.43 2.24
C ASN A 110 -2.72 20.73 0.85
N SER A 111 -3.68 19.91 0.42
CA SER A 111 -4.35 19.99 -0.88
C SER A 111 -3.45 19.77 -2.11
N VAL A 112 -2.22 19.32 -1.92
CA VAL A 112 -1.32 18.91 -2.99
C VAL A 112 -1.29 17.39 -3.05
N GLU A 113 -1.47 16.84 -4.24
CA GLU A 113 -1.39 15.40 -4.50
C GLU A 113 0.04 15.01 -4.79
N TYR A 114 0.47 13.90 -4.19
CA TYR A 114 1.80 13.31 -4.34
C TYR A 114 1.67 11.86 -4.74
N GLU A 115 2.56 11.45 -5.62
CA GLU A 115 2.79 10.05 -5.95
C GLU A 115 4.21 9.68 -5.53
N TYR A 116 4.35 8.58 -4.82
CA TYR A 116 5.64 8.04 -4.44
C TYR A 116 5.67 6.55 -4.73
N SER A 117 6.73 6.12 -5.38
CA SER A 117 6.91 4.71 -5.71
C SER A 117 8.36 4.31 -5.56
N PHE A 118 8.59 3.07 -5.19
CA PHE A 118 9.90 2.47 -5.26
C PHE A 118 9.81 0.96 -5.51
N SER A 119 10.86 0.41 -6.08
CA SER A 119 11.04 -1.03 -6.17
C SER A 119 12.38 -1.43 -5.55
N LEU A 120 12.40 -2.60 -4.91
CA LEU A 120 13.56 -3.06 -4.19
C LEU A 120 13.72 -4.58 -4.25
N THR A 121 14.95 -5.02 -4.09
CA THR A 121 15.31 -6.39 -3.72
C THR A 121 15.67 -6.42 -2.24
N LYS A 122 16.11 -7.57 -1.73
CA LYS A 122 16.61 -7.64 -0.34
C LYS A 122 17.89 -6.83 -0.11
N GLU A 123 18.62 -6.52 -1.15
CA GLU A 123 19.97 -5.95 -1.09
C GLU A 123 20.00 -4.48 -1.49
N GLN A 124 19.08 -4.05 -2.34
CA GLN A 124 19.13 -2.69 -2.90
C GLN A 124 17.76 -2.18 -3.35
N ILE A 125 17.64 -0.86 -3.36
CA ILE A 125 16.57 -0.16 -4.08
C ILE A 125 16.93 -0.18 -5.56
N VAL A 126 15.98 -0.62 -6.40
CA VAL A 126 16.17 -0.74 -7.86
C VAL A 126 15.71 0.52 -8.57
N THR A 127 14.58 1.07 -8.14
CA THR A 127 13.99 2.33 -8.65
C THR A 127 13.34 3.11 -7.52
N GLU A 128 13.35 4.42 -7.66
CA GLU A 128 12.62 5.37 -6.83
C GLU A 128 12.07 6.49 -7.68
#